data_bc9d53465557beb13d3aa82fb332952a
#
_entry.id   bc9d53465557beb13d3aa82fb332952a
#
_cell.length_a   1.000
_cell.length_b   1.000
_cell.length_c   1.000
_cell.angle_alpha   90.00
_cell.angle_beta   90.00
_cell.angle_gamma   90.00
#
_symmetry.space_group_name_H-M   'P 1'
#
loop_
_entity.id
_entity.type
_entity.pdbx_description
1 polymer ?
#
loop_
_entity_poly.entity_id
_entity_poly.type
_entity_poly.pdbx_seq_one_letter_code
_entity_poly.pdbx_strand_id
1 'polypeptide(L)'
;MQKATIKDVAKLAKVSPSTVSRVLSGNPSISDDTCKRVKNAVKELHYTPNTTARSLRCEKSKSIGVVFPDISGEFYATCASAILKYARMSDYTVLFTESGHNLKAEKDSIKALLERRIDGIIFIGDNSDIPLIQSIAAQSIPIVTGDRTVGNIPSVTFTNRETVQKMVDSLYKSGCRKFMYVGETPTGQSNLLDRYNGYTDALKKYNDTTSVIFLEESLHENRKKTVHRKNYSLTPRCNYHVQRFNCTGNYKCRT
;
A
#
# COMPACT_ATOMS: atom_id res chain seq x y z
N MET A 1 13.41 -28.97 -23.84
CA MET A 1 12.07 -29.59 -23.76
C MET A 1 11.03 -28.59 -24.21
N GLN A 2 10.22 -28.94 -25.19
CA GLN A 2 9.17 -28.09 -25.73
C GLN A 2 8.00 -28.03 -24.71
N LYS A 3 7.56 -26.85 -24.34
CA LYS A 3 6.50 -26.66 -23.33
C LYS A 3 5.17 -27.10 -23.93
N ALA A 4 4.43 -28.01 -23.26
CA ALA A 4 3.12 -28.45 -23.72
C ALA A 4 2.16 -27.27 -23.94
N THR A 5 1.34 -27.35 -24.96
CA THR A 5 0.36 -26.33 -25.34
C THR A 5 -1.07 -26.76 -25.06
N ILE A 6 -2.01 -25.81 -25.06
CA ILE A 6 -3.45 -26.12 -24.93
C ILE A 6 -3.93 -27.07 -26.06
N LYS A 7 -3.28 -27.02 -27.23
CA LYS A 7 -3.60 -27.91 -28.37
C LYS A 7 -3.19 -29.35 -28.08
N ASP A 8 -2.07 -29.56 -27.38
CA ASP A 8 -1.59 -30.90 -27.00
C ASP A 8 -2.53 -31.52 -25.95
N VAL A 9 -2.97 -30.74 -24.97
CA VAL A 9 -3.99 -31.18 -23.99
C VAL A 9 -5.30 -31.53 -24.68
N ALA A 10 -5.75 -30.71 -25.62
CA ALA A 10 -6.98 -30.94 -26.39
C ALA A 10 -6.90 -32.23 -27.19
N LYS A 11 -5.76 -32.49 -27.85
CA LYS A 11 -5.51 -33.70 -28.61
C LYS A 11 -5.52 -34.94 -27.71
N LEU A 12 -4.86 -34.91 -26.58
CA LEU A 12 -4.80 -36.02 -25.62
C LEU A 12 -6.15 -36.30 -24.98
N ALA A 13 -6.88 -35.26 -24.58
CA ALA A 13 -8.22 -35.36 -23.99
C ALA A 13 -9.34 -35.64 -25.04
N LYS A 14 -9.03 -35.65 -26.32
CA LYS A 14 -9.99 -35.78 -27.44
C LYS A 14 -11.15 -34.80 -27.40
N VAL A 15 -10.81 -33.51 -27.17
CA VAL A 15 -11.75 -32.39 -27.13
C VAL A 15 -11.20 -31.18 -27.87
N SER A 16 -12.01 -30.15 -28.07
CA SER A 16 -11.52 -28.91 -28.68
C SER A 16 -10.68 -28.09 -27.70
N PRO A 17 -9.75 -27.23 -28.13
CA PRO A 17 -9.02 -26.30 -27.26
C PRO A 17 -9.95 -25.36 -26.47
N SER A 18 -11.10 -24.99 -27.03
CA SER A 18 -12.12 -24.21 -26.34
C SER A 18 -12.77 -24.99 -25.18
N THR A 19 -12.99 -26.31 -25.36
CA THR A 19 -13.48 -27.17 -24.28
C THR A 19 -12.45 -27.28 -23.15
N VAL A 20 -11.16 -27.46 -23.48
CA VAL A 20 -10.08 -27.44 -22.47
C VAL A 20 -10.10 -26.12 -21.69
N SER A 21 -10.22 -24.99 -22.38
CA SER A 21 -10.28 -23.66 -21.74
C SER A 21 -11.47 -23.53 -20.79
N ARG A 22 -12.67 -24.03 -21.18
CA ARG A 22 -13.87 -24.02 -20.36
C ARG A 22 -13.72 -24.90 -19.11
N VAL A 23 -13.15 -26.09 -19.24
CA VAL A 23 -12.86 -26.98 -18.10
C VAL A 23 -11.91 -26.30 -17.11
N LEU A 24 -10.82 -25.71 -17.61
CA LEU A 24 -9.83 -25.03 -16.79
C LEU A 24 -10.34 -23.74 -16.12
N SER A 25 -11.41 -23.15 -16.69
CA SER A 25 -12.09 -22.00 -16.08
C SER A 25 -13.24 -22.39 -15.14
N GLY A 26 -13.49 -23.69 -14.92
CA GLY A 26 -14.54 -24.16 -14.02
C GLY A 26 -15.97 -23.98 -14.56
N ASN A 27 -16.16 -23.97 -15.88
CA ASN A 27 -17.49 -23.79 -16.47
C ASN A 27 -18.41 -24.98 -16.12
N PRO A 28 -19.55 -24.76 -15.45
CA PRO A 28 -20.44 -25.81 -14.98
C PRO A 28 -21.16 -26.57 -16.09
N SER A 29 -21.18 -26.08 -17.33
CA SER A 29 -21.88 -26.72 -18.47
C SER A 29 -21.10 -27.89 -19.06
N ILE A 30 -19.92 -28.25 -18.55
CA ILE A 30 -19.11 -29.35 -19.06
C ILE A 30 -19.35 -30.60 -18.22
N SER A 31 -19.59 -31.75 -18.89
CA SER A 31 -19.79 -33.01 -18.19
C SER A 31 -18.60 -33.44 -17.35
N ASP A 32 -18.87 -34.14 -16.24
CA ASP A 32 -17.83 -34.63 -15.32
C ASP A 32 -16.82 -35.55 -16.01
N ASP A 33 -17.24 -36.37 -16.95
CA ASP A 33 -16.36 -37.22 -17.74
C ASP A 33 -15.36 -36.39 -18.55
N THR A 34 -15.84 -35.36 -19.24
CA THR A 34 -14.98 -34.47 -20.00
C THR A 34 -14.02 -33.71 -19.07
N CYS A 35 -14.47 -33.25 -17.91
CA CYS A 35 -13.64 -32.62 -16.89
C CYS A 35 -12.51 -33.56 -16.41
N LYS A 36 -12.82 -34.83 -16.14
CA LYS A 36 -11.83 -35.83 -15.72
C LYS A 36 -10.78 -36.08 -16.82
N ARG A 37 -11.20 -36.28 -18.08
CA ARG A 37 -10.28 -36.49 -19.21
C ARG A 37 -9.30 -35.30 -19.39
N VAL A 38 -9.80 -34.08 -19.36
CA VAL A 38 -8.98 -32.89 -19.51
C VAL A 38 -8.03 -32.74 -18.33
N LYS A 39 -8.49 -32.93 -17.08
CA LYS A 39 -7.62 -32.85 -15.89
C LYS A 39 -6.51 -33.89 -15.90
N ASN A 40 -6.78 -35.10 -16.38
CA ASN A 40 -5.78 -36.15 -16.54
C ASN A 40 -4.73 -35.77 -17.61
N ALA A 41 -5.18 -35.30 -18.78
CA ALA A 41 -4.28 -34.84 -19.84
C ALA A 41 -3.38 -33.66 -19.40
N VAL A 42 -3.92 -32.74 -18.60
CA VAL A 42 -3.15 -31.63 -18.01
C VAL A 42 -2.06 -32.15 -17.08
N LYS A 43 -2.36 -33.15 -16.24
CA LYS A 43 -1.37 -33.77 -15.33
C LYS A 43 -0.29 -34.51 -16.11
N GLU A 44 -0.68 -35.33 -17.07
CA GLU A 44 0.24 -36.16 -17.87
C GLU A 44 1.23 -35.30 -18.68
N LEU A 45 0.73 -34.22 -19.29
CA LEU A 45 1.57 -33.30 -20.07
C LEU A 45 2.25 -32.22 -19.23
N HIS A 46 2.09 -32.23 -17.91
CA HIS A 46 2.57 -31.15 -17.02
C HIS A 46 2.21 -29.77 -17.56
N TYR A 47 1.03 -29.65 -18.18
CA TYR A 47 0.58 -28.41 -18.80
C TYR A 47 0.24 -27.36 -17.77
N THR A 48 0.90 -26.21 -17.86
CA THR A 48 0.56 -25.03 -17.06
C THR A 48 -0.20 -24.04 -17.96
N PRO A 49 -1.43 -23.65 -17.61
CA PRO A 49 -2.18 -22.67 -18.39
C PRO A 49 -1.38 -21.38 -18.56
N ASN A 50 -1.32 -20.89 -19.80
CA ASN A 50 -0.70 -19.61 -20.07
C ASN A 50 -1.66 -18.48 -19.63
N THR A 51 -1.36 -17.85 -18.50
CA THR A 51 -2.14 -16.75 -17.94
C THR A 51 -2.18 -15.55 -18.87
N THR A 52 -1.10 -15.27 -19.61
CA THR A 52 -1.03 -14.19 -20.60
C THR A 52 -2.00 -14.40 -21.76
N ALA A 53 -2.12 -15.64 -22.27
CA ALA A 53 -3.09 -15.94 -23.32
C ALA A 53 -4.55 -15.90 -22.81
N ARG A 54 -4.75 -16.16 -21.51
CA ARG A 54 -6.07 -16.07 -20.85
C ARG A 54 -6.45 -14.59 -20.62
N SER A 55 -5.54 -13.76 -20.15
CA SER A 55 -5.79 -12.33 -19.91
C SER A 55 -6.14 -11.59 -21.20
N LEU A 56 -5.52 -11.95 -22.33
CA LEU A 56 -5.84 -11.41 -23.65
C LEU A 56 -7.27 -11.72 -24.11
N ARG A 57 -7.88 -12.81 -23.63
CA ARG A 57 -9.26 -13.17 -23.98
C ARG A 57 -10.31 -12.63 -23.03
N CYS A 58 -9.94 -12.45 -21.76
CA CYS A 58 -10.89 -12.07 -20.70
C CYS A 58 -10.81 -10.59 -20.33
N GLU A 59 -9.94 -9.81 -20.98
CA GLU A 59 -9.64 -8.39 -20.68
C GLU A 59 -9.25 -8.12 -19.21
N LYS A 60 -9.00 -9.16 -18.44
CA LYS A 60 -8.59 -9.11 -17.03
C LYS A 60 -7.33 -9.91 -16.79
N SER A 61 -6.33 -9.28 -16.21
CA SER A 61 -5.05 -9.90 -15.87
C SER A 61 -5.10 -10.66 -14.54
N LYS A 62 -6.10 -10.38 -13.71
CA LYS A 62 -6.16 -10.81 -12.31
C LYS A 62 -4.92 -10.36 -11.53
N SER A 63 -4.41 -9.17 -11.87
CA SER A 63 -3.26 -8.56 -11.21
C SER A 63 -3.59 -7.14 -10.81
N ILE A 64 -3.17 -6.74 -9.62
CA ILE A 64 -3.21 -5.35 -9.15
C ILE A 64 -1.79 -4.87 -8.88
N GLY A 65 -1.55 -3.60 -9.17
CA GLY A 65 -0.32 -2.91 -8.81
C GLY A 65 -0.45 -2.22 -7.46
N VAL A 66 0.62 -2.22 -6.68
CA VAL A 66 0.69 -1.44 -5.45
C VAL A 66 1.99 -0.65 -5.44
N VAL A 67 1.89 0.64 -5.26
CA VAL A 67 3.04 1.55 -5.18
C VAL A 67 3.21 2.04 -3.76
N PHE A 68 4.38 1.84 -3.19
CA PHE A 68 4.78 2.33 -1.87
C PHE A 68 5.99 3.27 -1.98
N PRO A 69 6.16 4.23 -1.05
CA PRO A 69 7.40 5.00 -0.96
C PRO A 69 8.58 4.14 -0.51
N ASP A 70 8.39 3.35 0.55
CA ASP A 70 9.41 2.50 1.19
C ASP A 70 8.74 1.33 1.91
N ILE A 71 8.93 0.11 1.42
CA ILE A 71 8.32 -1.09 1.99
C ILE A 71 9.00 -1.53 3.31
N SER A 72 10.17 -1.01 3.62
CA SER A 72 10.90 -1.34 4.86
C SER A 72 10.24 -0.77 6.12
N GLY A 73 9.35 0.22 5.97
CA GLY A 73 8.59 0.79 7.07
C GLY A 73 7.53 -0.17 7.61
N GLU A 74 7.40 -0.30 8.93
CA GLU A 74 6.42 -1.18 9.59
C GLU A 74 4.97 -0.91 9.12
N PHE A 75 4.63 0.36 8.91
CA PHE A 75 3.33 0.77 8.39
C PHE A 75 3.08 0.17 7.00
N TYR A 76 4.00 0.37 6.07
CA TYR A 76 3.86 -0.11 4.69
C TYR A 76 3.91 -1.64 4.60
N ALA A 77 4.78 -2.29 5.39
CA ALA A 77 4.84 -3.74 5.49
C ALA A 77 3.52 -4.34 6.00
N THR A 78 2.88 -3.70 6.99
CA THR A 78 1.57 -4.10 7.51
C THR A 78 0.48 -3.94 6.46
N CYS A 79 0.46 -2.81 5.75
CA CYS A 79 -0.46 -2.58 4.63
C CYS A 79 -0.27 -3.63 3.51
N ALA A 80 0.98 -3.91 3.13
CA ALA A 80 1.31 -4.90 2.12
C ALA A 80 0.80 -6.30 2.50
N SER A 81 1.01 -6.71 3.75
CA SER A 81 0.52 -7.99 4.28
C SER A 81 -1.01 -8.10 4.20
N ALA A 82 -1.72 -7.03 4.59
CA ALA A 82 -3.18 -6.99 4.50
C ALA A 82 -3.66 -7.06 3.04
N ILE A 83 -3.07 -6.26 2.14
CA ILE A 83 -3.40 -6.27 0.71
C ILE A 83 -3.20 -7.67 0.11
N LEU A 84 -2.06 -8.31 0.39
CA LEU A 84 -1.79 -9.68 -0.07
C LEU A 84 -2.86 -10.68 0.38
N LYS A 85 -3.27 -10.58 1.65
CA LYS A 85 -4.29 -11.46 2.22
C LYS A 85 -5.62 -11.33 1.45
N TYR A 86 -6.12 -10.11 1.25
CA TYR A 86 -7.38 -9.86 0.57
C TYR A 86 -7.31 -10.13 -0.94
N ALA A 87 -6.21 -9.80 -1.59
CA ALA A 87 -5.99 -10.10 -3.00
C ALA A 87 -6.04 -11.61 -3.26
N ARG A 88 -5.39 -12.41 -2.39
CA ARG A 88 -5.43 -13.88 -2.47
C ARG A 88 -6.83 -14.45 -2.33
N MET A 89 -7.66 -13.89 -1.43
CA MET A 89 -9.06 -14.31 -1.25
C MET A 89 -9.91 -14.02 -2.49
N SER A 90 -9.49 -13.09 -3.35
CA SER A 90 -10.18 -12.69 -4.57
C SER A 90 -9.50 -13.21 -5.85
N ASP A 91 -8.56 -14.16 -5.73
CA ASP A 91 -7.76 -14.71 -6.84
C ASP A 91 -6.98 -13.64 -7.62
N TYR A 92 -6.49 -12.60 -6.94
CA TYR A 92 -5.62 -11.59 -7.52
C TYR A 92 -4.15 -11.80 -7.15
N THR A 93 -3.28 -11.57 -8.11
CA THR A 93 -1.83 -11.42 -7.91
C THR A 93 -1.52 -9.96 -7.60
N VAL A 94 -0.61 -9.71 -6.65
CA VAL A 94 -0.17 -8.35 -6.31
C VAL A 94 1.24 -8.13 -6.82
N LEU A 95 1.43 -7.03 -7.53
CA LEU A 95 2.73 -6.55 -7.99
C LEU A 95 3.11 -5.32 -7.17
N PHE A 96 4.12 -5.46 -6.32
CA PHE A 96 4.63 -4.34 -5.53
C PHE A 96 5.72 -3.59 -6.28
N THR A 97 5.70 -2.27 -6.17
CA THR A 97 6.77 -1.38 -6.61
C THR A 97 7.08 -0.35 -5.53
N GLU A 98 8.30 0.15 -5.53
CA GLU A 98 8.78 1.13 -4.59
C GLU A 98 9.20 2.40 -5.33
N SER A 99 8.81 3.57 -4.80
CA SER A 99 9.12 4.86 -5.41
C SER A 99 10.28 5.60 -4.73
N GLY A 100 10.73 5.16 -3.53
CA GLY A 100 11.83 5.77 -2.80
C GLY A 100 11.63 7.26 -2.49
N HIS A 101 10.39 7.70 -2.29
CA HIS A 101 10.03 9.11 -2.11
C HIS A 101 10.46 10.02 -3.30
N ASN A 102 10.59 9.46 -4.50
CA ASN A 102 11.07 10.15 -5.69
C ASN A 102 10.02 10.14 -6.81
N LEU A 103 9.61 11.32 -7.28
CA LEU A 103 8.57 11.46 -8.32
C LEU A 103 8.93 10.75 -9.63
N LYS A 104 10.20 10.72 -10.01
CA LYS A 104 10.63 10.03 -11.23
C LYS A 104 10.49 8.52 -11.08
N ALA A 105 10.98 7.97 -9.97
CA ALA A 105 10.85 6.54 -9.67
C ALA A 105 9.39 6.12 -9.54
N GLU A 106 8.52 6.99 -9.00
CA GLU A 106 7.09 6.79 -8.94
C GLU A 106 6.47 6.67 -10.34
N LYS A 107 6.79 7.60 -11.24
CA LYS A 107 6.35 7.56 -12.64
C LYS A 107 6.79 6.29 -13.36
N ASP A 108 8.05 5.92 -13.18
CA ASP A 108 8.63 4.72 -13.78
C ASP A 108 7.95 3.45 -13.24
N SER A 109 7.69 3.40 -11.94
CA SER A 109 6.96 2.32 -11.28
C SER A 109 5.54 2.16 -11.82
N ILE A 110 4.80 3.25 -11.92
CA ILE A 110 3.44 3.25 -12.46
C ILE A 110 3.46 2.79 -13.92
N LYS A 111 4.35 3.33 -14.75
CA LYS A 111 4.50 2.93 -16.14
C LYS A 111 4.76 1.42 -16.27
N ALA A 112 5.69 0.88 -15.49
CA ALA A 112 6.00 -0.54 -15.48
C ALA A 112 4.81 -1.43 -15.08
N LEU A 113 3.93 -0.96 -14.18
CA LEU A 113 2.70 -1.64 -13.82
C LEU A 113 1.67 -1.62 -14.97
N LEU A 114 1.49 -0.45 -15.61
CA LEU A 114 0.58 -0.30 -16.75
C LEU A 114 0.96 -1.19 -17.94
N GLU A 115 2.26 -1.29 -18.24
CA GLU A 115 2.79 -2.18 -19.29
C GLU A 115 2.46 -3.66 -19.03
N ARG A 116 2.26 -4.05 -17.76
CA ARG A 116 1.83 -5.39 -17.36
C ARG A 116 0.31 -5.60 -17.41
N ARG A 117 -0.45 -4.60 -17.88
CA ARG A 117 -1.91 -4.65 -18.02
C ARG A 117 -2.61 -5.07 -16.73
N ILE A 118 -2.24 -4.44 -15.63
CA ILE A 118 -2.90 -4.66 -14.33
C ILE A 118 -4.35 -4.20 -14.38
N ASP A 119 -5.21 -4.81 -13.56
CA ASP A 119 -6.64 -4.50 -13.48
C ASP A 119 -6.95 -3.28 -12.60
N GLY A 120 -5.98 -2.81 -11.81
CA GLY A 120 -6.12 -1.62 -10.96
C GLY A 120 -4.86 -1.33 -10.16
N ILE A 121 -4.81 -0.15 -9.55
CA ILE A 121 -3.67 0.34 -8.77
C ILE A 121 -4.13 0.75 -7.37
N ILE A 122 -3.39 0.30 -6.35
CA ILE A 122 -3.42 0.86 -5.00
C ILE A 122 -2.17 1.72 -4.87
N PHE A 123 -2.38 3.01 -4.65
CA PHE A 123 -1.31 3.97 -4.53
C PHE A 123 -1.20 4.47 -3.09
N ILE A 124 -0.07 4.22 -2.44
CA ILE A 124 0.22 4.68 -1.09
C ILE A 124 1.52 5.47 -1.15
N GLY A 125 1.43 6.79 -1.11
CA GLY A 125 2.62 7.63 -1.30
C GLY A 125 2.46 9.06 -0.83
N ASP A 126 3.60 9.69 -0.54
CA ASP A 126 3.68 11.04 0.00
C ASP A 126 3.87 12.10 -1.09
N ASN A 127 4.66 11.80 -2.14
CA ASN A 127 5.11 12.75 -3.16
C ASN A 127 4.45 12.53 -4.52
N SER A 128 3.15 12.28 -4.54
CA SER A 128 2.45 11.91 -5.75
C SER A 128 2.38 13.02 -6.79
N ASP A 129 2.66 12.65 -8.02
CA ASP A 129 2.25 13.43 -9.18
C ASP A 129 0.73 13.33 -9.34
N ILE A 130 0.02 14.26 -8.71
CA ILE A 130 -1.45 14.30 -8.76
C ILE A 130 -1.98 14.31 -10.20
N PRO A 131 -1.46 15.14 -11.13
CA PRO A 131 -1.85 15.10 -12.53
C PRO A 131 -1.67 13.72 -13.18
N LEU A 132 -0.59 13.02 -12.91
CA LEU A 132 -0.36 11.67 -13.43
C LEU A 132 -1.42 10.68 -12.92
N ILE A 133 -1.68 10.66 -11.61
CA ILE A 133 -2.69 9.78 -11.01
C ILE A 133 -4.07 10.06 -11.59
N GLN A 134 -4.44 11.33 -11.76
CA GLN A 134 -5.69 11.74 -12.38
C GLN A 134 -5.78 11.31 -13.86
N SER A 135 -4.69 11.42 -14.60
CA SER A 135 -4.64 11.00 -16.02
C SER A 135 -4.83 9.49 -16.19
N ILE A 136 -4.32 8.68 -15.25
CA ILE A 136 -4.49 7.23 -15.25
C ILE A 136 -5.94 6.87 -14.89
N ALA A 137 -6.50 7.52 -13.90
CA ALA A 137 -7.91 7.34 -13.53
C ALA A 137 -8.85 7.65 -14.70
N ALA A 138 -8.53 8.68 -15.48
CA ALA A 138 -9.27 9.04 -16.69
C ALA A 138 -9.20 7.96 -17.81
N GLN A 139 -8.21 7.10 -17.80
CA GLN A 139 -8.07 5.96 -18.74
C GLN A 139 -8.88 4.73 -18.32
N SER A 140 -9.83 4.87 -17.39
CA SER A 140 -10.67 3.78 -16.88
C SER A 140 -9.91 2.67 -16.13
N ILE A 141 -8.70 2.95 -15.67
CA ILE A 141 -7.97 2.06 -14.77
C ILE A 141 -8.37 2.40 -13.34
N PRO A 142 -8.98 1.48 -12.59
CA PRO A 142 -9.35 1.71 -11.21
C PRO A 142 -8.13 2.06 -10.34
N ILE A 143 -8.20 3.18 -9.64
CA ILE A 143 -7.18 3.61 -8.68
C ILE A 143 -7.82 3.84 -7.33
N VAL A 144 -7.15 3.41 -6.28
CA VAL A 144 -7.44 3.75 -4.88
C VAL A 144 -6.18 4.34 -4.26
N THR A 145 -6.31 5.45 -3.57
CA THR A 145 -5.20 6.04 -2.81
C THR A 145 -5.29 5.66 -1.33
N GLY A 146 -4.15 5.43 -0.71
CA GLY A 146 -4.02 5.17 0.72
C GLY A 146 -3.29 6.29 1.45
N ASP A 147 -3.75 6.61 2.65
CA ASP A 147 -3.21 7.63 3.56
C ASP A 147 -3.24 9.07 3.03
N ARG A 148 -3.95 9.31 1.94
CA ARG A 148 -4.18 10.66 1.39
C ARG A 148 -5.38 10.70 0.44
N THR A 149 -5.93 11.89 0.23
CA THR A 149 -6.96 12.15 -0.79
C THR A 149 -6.35 12.80 -2.03
N VAL A 150 -6.80 12.39 -3.20
CA VAL A 150 -6.40 12.97 -4.49
C VAL A 150 -7.64 13.26 -5.32
N GLY A 151 -8.11 14.50 -5.31
CA GLY A 151 -9.32 14.90 -6.04
C GLY A 151 -10.50 13.99 -5.70
N ASN A 152 -11.17 13.45 -6.73
CA ASN A 152 -12.32 12.55 -6.61
C ASN A 152 -11.94 11.06 -6.64
N ILE A 153 -10.65 10.72 -6.53
CA ILE A 153 -10.20 9.34 -6.54
C ILE A 153 -10.58 8.68 -5.20
N PRO A 154 -11.17 7.47 -5.21
CA PRO A 154 -11.45 6.73 -4.00
C PRO A 154 -10.21 6.62 -3.10
N SER A 155 -10.37 6.91 -1.81
CA SER A 155 -9.25 6.92 -0.88
C SER A 155 -9.60 6.24 0.45
N VAL A 156 -8.59 5.65 1.08
CA VAL A 156 -8.62 5.16 2.45
C VAL A 156 -7.66 6.02 3.26
N THR A 157 -8.19 6.78 4.19
CA THR A 157 -7.42 7.73 5.01
C THR A 157 -7.57 7.43 6.50
N PHE A 158 -6.64 7.93 7.29
CA PHE A 158 -6.71 7.90 8.75
C PHE A 158 -7.19 9.25 9.29
N THR A 159 -7.83 9.23 10.45
CA THR A 159 -8.24 10.43 11.18
C THR A 159 -7.03 11.06 11.91
N ASN A 160 -5.99 11.41 11.14
CA ASN A 160 -4.70 11.86 11.67
C ASN A 160 -4.84 13.03 12.66
N ARG A 161 -5.59 14.07 12.29
CA ARG A 161 -5.79 15.28 13.11
C ARG A 161 -6.48 14.97 14.43
N GLU A 162 -7.61 14.29 14.38
CA GLU A 162 -8.41 13.93 15.56
C GLU A 162 -7.67 12.95 16.48
N THR A 163 -6.93 12.01 15.90
CA THR A 163 -6.14 11.03 16.66
C THR A 163 -5.07 11.73 17.47
N VAL A 164 -4.33 12.68 16.86
CA VAL A 164 -3.31 13.45 17.57
C VAL A 164 -3.91 14.34 18.64
N GLN A 165 -5.07 14.99 18.36
CA GLN A 165 -5.79 15.76 19.39
C GLN A 165 -6.17 14.90 20.59
N LYS A 166 -6.78 13.74 20.37
CA LYS A 166 -7.17 12.82 21.45
C LYS A 166 -5.96 12.35 22.25
N MET A 167 -4.81 12.16 21.60
CA MET A 167 -3.62 11.75 22.30
C MET A 167 -3.05 12.87 23.18
N VAL A 168 -2.95 14.09 22.68
CA VAL A 168 -2.53 15.26 23.50
C VAL A 168 -3.49 15.45 24.66
N ASP A 169 -4.80 15.37 24.42
CA ASP A 169 -5.82 15.43 25.47
C ASP A 169 -5.61 14.36 26.55
N SER A 170 -5.31 13.14 26.15
CA SER A 170 -5.05 12.03 27.08
C SER A 170 -3.82 12.29 27.93
N LEU A 171 -2.72 12.73 27.32
CA LEU A 171 -1.50 13.06 28.02
C LEU A 171 -1.70 14.24 28.98
N TYR A 172 -2.44 15.27 28.57
CA TYR A 172 -2.76 16.40 29.43
C TYR A 172 -3.58 15.97 30.65
N LYS A 173 -4.58 15.11 30.47
CA LYS A 173 -5.38 14.53 31.56
C LYS A 173 -4.54 13.67 32.50
N SER A 174 -3.48 13.02 32.00
CA SER A 174 -2.52 12.24 32.79
C SER A 174 -1.51 13.12 33.55
N GLY A 175 -1.61 14.43 33.47
CA GLY A 175 -0.73 15.36 34.20
C GLY A 175 0.42 15.94 33.41
N CYS A 176 0.60 15.56 32.14
CA CYS A 176 1.61 16.17 31.27
C CYS A 176 1.29 17.64 31.00
N ARG A 177 2.29 18.54 31.10
CA ARG A 177 2.11 19.98 30.88
C ARG A 177 3.11 20.57 29.89
N LYS A 178 4.13 19.80 29.51
CA LYS A 178 5.11 20.21 28.50
C LYS A 178 5.08 19.23 27.35
N PHE A 179 4.85 19.76 26.15
CA PHE A 179 4.71 19.00 24.93
C PHE A 179 5.73 19.45 23.91
N MET A 180 6.20 18.52 23.11
CA MET A 180 7.08 18.79 21.97
C MET A 180 6.60 17.96 20.78
N TYR A 181 6.44 18.63 19.64
CA TYR A 181 6.23 17.96 18.37
C TYR A 181 7.56 17.78 17.66
N VAL A 182 7.89 16.56 17.29
CA VAL A 182 9.07 16.24 16.48
C VAL A 182 8.61 15.54 15.22
N GLY A 183 8.86 16.10 14.06
CA GLY A 183 8.41 15.55 12.79
C GLY A 183 9.01 16.26 11.59
N GLU A 184 8.71 15.79 10.40
CA GLU A 184 9.07 16.45 9.17
C GLU A 184 8.27 17.75 9.00
N THR A 185 8.85 18.71 8.25
CA THR A 185 8.14 19.95 7.92
C THR A 185 6.89 19.59 7.07
N PRO A 186 5.68 19.92 7.53
CA PRO A 186 4.49 19.60 6.78
C PRO A 186 4.39 20.47 5.54
N THR A 187 4.36 19.84 4.37
CA THR A 187 4.21 20.52 3.09
C THR A 187 2.88 20.13 2.43
N GLY A 188 2.11 21.14 1.97
CA GLY A 188 0.86 20.93 1.26
C GLY A 188 -0.24 20.27 2.10
N GLN A 189 -1.22 19.66 1.42
CA GLN A 189 -2.27 18.86 2.05
C GLN A 189 -1.76 17.43 2.25
N SER A 190 -1.25 17.13 3.42
CA SER A 190 -0.70 15.82 3.73
C SER A 190 -1.15 15.35 5.11
N ASN A 191 -1.04 14.04 5.35
CA ASN A 191 -1.23 13.43 6.65
C ASN A 191 -0.29 14.03 7.72
N LEU A 192 0.90 14.51 7.32
CA LEU A 192 1.84 15.21 8.19
C LEU A 192 1.27 16.56 8.67
N LEU A 193 0.66 17.31 7.76
CA LEU A 193 -0.02 18.58 8.10
C LEU A 193 -1.20 18.33 9.04
N ASP A 194 -1.98 17.30 8.82
CA ASP A 194 -3.08 16.93 9.69
C ASP A 194 -2.62 16.57 11.10
N ARG A 195 -1.54 15.80 11.23
CA ARG A 195 -0.94 15.48 12.53
C ARG A 195 -0.43 16.72 13.24
N TYR A 196 0.26 17.60 12.52
CA TYR A 196 0.75 18.86 13.06
C TYR A 196 -0.42 19.79 13.51
N ASN A 197 -1.44 19.92 12.68
CA ASN A 197 -2.63 20.70 13.02
C ASN A 197 -3.37 20.11 14.23
N GLY A 198 -3.47 18.78 14.30
CA GLY A 198 -4.04 18.10 15.47
C GLY A 198 -3.32 18.42 16.77
N TYR A 199 -1.97 18.44 16.70
CA TYR A 199 -1.13 18.82 17.83
C TYR A 199 -1.34 20.28 18.25
N THR A 200 -1.27 21.21 17.31
CA THR A 200 -1.41 22.64 17.60
C THR A 200 -2.81 23.00 18.09
N ASP A 201 -3.85 22.42 17.52
CA ASP A 201 -5.23 22.64 17.95
C ASP A 201 -5.48 22.14 19.38
N ALA A 202 -4.94 20.98 19.72
CA ALA A 202 -5.06 20.45 21.08
C ALA A 202 -4.37 21.36 22.10
N LEU A 203 -3.19 21.91 21.79
CA LEU A 203 -2.47 22.77 22.71
C LEU A 203 -3.12 24.15 22.87
N LYS A 204 -3.68 24.72 21.80
CA LYS A 204 -4.47 25.97 21.89
C LYS A 204 -5.60 25.85 22.91
N LYS A 205 -6.25 24.70 23.01
CA LYS A 205 -7.31 24.42 23.98
C LYS A 205 -6.84 24.57 25.44
N TYR A 206 -5.56 24.34 25.69
CA TYR A 206 -4.96 24.39 27.03
C TYR A 206 -4.17 25.67 27.29
N ASN A 207 -4.20 26.66 26.41
CA ASN A 207 -3.41 27.89 26.46
C ASN A 207 -1.92 27.61 26.66
N ASP A 208 -1.40 26.52 26.08
CA ASP A 208 -0.02 26.10 26.24
C ASP A 208 0.84 26.59 25.04
N THR A 209 2.09 26.95 25.34
CA THR A 209 3.05 27.35 24.32
C THR A 209 3.71 26.11 23.70
N THR A 210 3.63 26.04 22.39
CA THR A 210 4.10 24.88 21.64
C THR A 210 5.61 24.90 21.44
N SER A 211 6.31 23.83 21.81
CA SER A 211 7.63 23.55 21.31
C SER A 211 7.52 22.65 20.07
N VAL A 212 8.11 23.08 18.98
CA VAL A 212 8.08 22.34 17.70
C VAL A 212 9.50 22.19 17.17
N ILE A 213 9.86 20.98 16.79
CA ILE A 213 11.11 20.69 16.08
C ILE A 213 10.73 20.06 14.76
N PHE A 214 11.05 20.72 13.67
CA PHE A 214 11.00 20.14 12.34
C PHE A 214 12.34 19.54 11.99
N LEU A 215 12.34 18.34 11.47
CA LEU A 215 13.51 17.68 10.93
C LEU A 215 13.60 18.03 9.45
N GLU A 216 14.73 18.62 9.04
CA GLU A 216 14.98 19.03 7.65
C GLU A 216 15.20 17.83 6.71
N GLU A 217 15.61 16.69 7.27
CA GLU A 217 15.85 15.46 6.54
C GLU A 217 14.74 14.44 6.84
N SER A 218 14.31 13.72 5.80
CA SER A 218 13.36 12.63 5.95
C SER A 218 13.85 11.63 7.00
N LEU A 219 12.99 11.32 7.96
CA LEU A 219 13.26 10.30 8.98
C LEU A 219 13.58 8.92 8.39
N HIS A 220 13.36 8.73 7.10
CA HIS A 220 13.54 7.47 6.39
C HIS A 220 15.00 7.16 6.04
N GLU A 221 15.82 8.17 5.72
CA GLU A 221 17.21 7.93 5.32
C GLU A 221 18.20 7.79 6.49
N ASN A 222 17.92 8.36 7.67
CA ASN A 222 18.86 8.40 8.79
C ASN A 222 18.26 7.94 10.14
N ARG A 223 17.52 6.84 10.17
CA ARG A 223 16.84 6.33 11.39
C ARG A 223 17.71 6.13 12.64
N LYS A 224 19.03 6.24 12.56
CA LYS A 224 19.94 5.95 13.69
C LYS A 224 20.88 7.09 14.10
N LYS A 225 21.00 8.19 13.34
CA LYS A 225 22.09 9.16 13.57
C LYS A 225 21.67 10.56 14.05
N THR A 226 20.46 11.03 13.78
CA THR A 226 20.20 12.48 13.87
C THR A 226 19.63 12.96 15.21
N VAL A 227 18.88 12.14 15.94
CA VAL A 227 18.31 12.55 17.23
C VAL A 227 19.40 12.69 18.33
N HIS A 228 20.54 12.02 18.18
CA HIS A 228 21.61 12.04 19.18
C HIS A 228 22.67 13.15 18.98
N ARG A 229 22.67 13.93 17.91
CA ARG A 229 23.80 14.82 17.57
C ARG A 229 23.55 16.33 17.59
N LYS A 230 22.32 16.81 17.61
CA LYS A 230 22.13 18.25 17.91
C LYS A 230 21.99 18.37 19.42
N ASN A 231 23.04 18.91 20.06
CA ASN A 231 23.07 19.32 21.47
C ASN A 231 21.96 20.35 21.74
N TYR A 232 20.72 19.89 21.88
CA TYR A 232 19.77 20.68 22.61
C TYR A 232 20.17 20.54 24.08
N SER A 233 20.53 21.65 24.73
CA SER A 233 20.70 21.71 26.18
C SER A 233 19.37 21.44 26.86
N LEU A 234 18.98 20.17 26.84
CA LEU A 234 17.84 19.66 27.58
C LEU A 234 18.28 19.64 29.03
N THR A 235 17.80 20.58 29.81
CA THR A 235 18.04 20.57 31.25
C THR A 235 17.60 19.22 31.85
N PRO A 236 18.37 18.61 32.76
CA PRO A 236 18.22 17.22 33.18
C PRO A 236 16.95 16.87 33.99
N ARG A 237 15.94 17.72 34.02
CA ARG A 237 14.75 17.54 34.86
C ARG A 237 13.43 17.28 34.12
N CYS A 238 13.45 17.01 32.84
CA CYS A 238 12.25 16.66 32.11
C CYS A 238 12.39 15.27 31.50
N ASN A 239 11.63 14.30 32.01
CA ASN A 239 11.41 13.01 31.34
C ASN A 239 10.63 13.29 30.05
N TYR A 240 11.32 13.39 28.94
CA TYR A 240 10.68 13.53 27.64
C TYR A 240 10.28 12.15 27.14
N HIS A 241 8.99 11.92 27.03
CA HIS A 241 8.49 10.79 26.27
C HIS A 241 8.51 11.13 24.78
N VAL A 242 9.55 10.70 24.07
CA VAL A 242 9.51 10.64 22.61
C VAL A 242 8.67 9.43 22.25
N GLN A 243 7.41 9.65 21.97
CA GLN A 243 6.58 8.58 21.44
C GLN A 243 6.67 8.57 19.93
N ARG A 244 7.17 7.47 19.38
CA ARG A 244 7.01 7.10 17.99
C ARG A 244 5.54 6.80 17.74
N PHE A 245 4.92 7.54 16.85
CA PHE A 245 3.61 7.17 16.35
C PHE A 245 3.74 5.96 15.41
N ASN A 246 3.52 4.77 15.96
CA ASN A 246 3.20 3.62 15.15
C ASN A 246 1.68 3.52 15.11
N CYS A 247 1.11 3.51 13.92
CA CYS A 247 -0.34 3.35 13.70
C CYS A 247 -0.91 2.00 14.16
N THR A 248 -0.17 1.21 14.90
CA THR A 248 -0.56 -0.14 15.38
C THR A 248 -1.13 -0.18 16.80
N GLY A 249 -1.66 0.91 17.31
CA GLY A 249 -2.57 0.90 18.50
C GLY A 249 -2.06 0.26 19.80
N ASN A 250 -0.82 -0.21 19.88
CA ASN A 250 -0.27 -0.82 21.07
C ASN A 250 0.61 0.18 21.86
N TYR A 251 0.02 0.78 22.86
CA TYR A 251 0.71 1.66 23.80
C TYR A 251 1.50 0.82 24.81
N LYS A 252 2.82 0.86 24.77
CA LYS A 252 3.67 0.48 25.91
C LYS A 252 4.31 1.73 26.48
N CYS A 253 3.73 2.27 27.55
CA CYS A 253 4.45 3.15 28.45
C CYS A 253 5.53 2.32 29.17
N ARG A 254 6.80 2.66 28.99
CA ARG A 254 7.84 2.26 29.94
C ARG A 254 8.06 3.43 30.89
N THR A 255 7.78 3.18 32.16
CA THR A 255 8.19 3.99 33.30
C THR A 255 9.71 4.02 33.41
#